data_065d2b29017e4f356abc2a2e1dd2cc1e
#
_entry.id   065d2b29017e4f356abc2a2e1dd2cc1e
#
_cell.length_a   1.000
_cell.length_b   1.000
_cell.length_c   1.000
_cell.angle_alpha   90.00
_cell.angle_beta   90.00
_cell.angle_gamma   90.00
#
_symmetry.space_group_name_H-M   'P 1'
#
loop_
_entity.id
_entity.type
_entity.pdbx_description
1 polymer ?
#
loop_
_entity_poly.entity_id
_entity_poly.type
_entity_poly.pdbx_seq_one_letter_code
_entity_poly.pdbx_strand_id
1 'polypeptide(L)'
;MKENNTTDETALSLDGPVAAPQHHTVLFENDRIRVVDFRVGPGDTVPLHTHRWATVNYVITLSDFLSRDSDGNLKHDSRDGDSPQREGAVFCMPAFPPLHSVENIGCGEIRGITVELKD
;
A
#
# COMPACT_ATOMS: atom_id res chain seq x y z
N MET A 1 -19.37 -18.56 9.61
CA MET A 1 -18.78 -18.60 9.73
C MET A 1 -17.93 -18.03 10.02
N LYS A 2 -17.71 -17.76 10.57
CA LYS A 2 -16.92 -17.24 10.80
C LYS A 2 -15.71 -17.66 11.10
N GLU A 3 -15.61 -18.63 11.05
CA GLU A 3 -14.31 -19.18 11.02
C GLU A 3 -13.25 -18.20 10.60
N ASN A 4 -13.66 -17.13 10.03
CA ASN A 4 -12.73 -16.13 9.50
C ASN A 4 -12.24 -15.16 10.55
N ASN A 5 -12.73 -15.26 11.77
CA ASN A 5 -12.43 -14.24 12.76
C ASN A 5 -10.93 -14.11 13.04
N THR A 6 -10.25 -15.24 13.25
CA THR A 6 -8.81 -15.21 13.52
C THR A 6 -8.04 -14.69 12.31
N THR A 7 -8.41 -15.16 11.12
CA THR A 7 -7.77 -14.70 9.89
C THR A 7 -8.00 -13.21 9.71
N ASP A 8 -9.23 -12.76 9.95
CA ASP A 8 -9.57 -11.34 9.81
C ASP A 8 -8.80 -10.48 10.80
N GLU A 9 -8.65 -10.95 12.04
CA GLU A 9 -7.89 -10.21 13.03
C GLU A 9 -6.42 -10.09 12.64
N THR A 10 -5.85 -11.17 12.13
CA THR A 10 -4.47 -11.14 11.65
C THR A 10 -4.34 -10.17 10.49
N ALA A 11 -5.26 -10.25 9.53
CA ALA A 11 -5.25 -9.37 8.38
C ALA A 11 -5.43 -7.90 8.80
N LEU A 12 -6.30 -7.64 9.78
CA LEU A 12 -6.52 -6.28 10.26
C LEU A 12 -5.28 -5.71 10.95
N SER A 13 -4.52 -6.54 11.65
CA SER A 13 -3.27 -6.09 12.28
C SER A 13 -2.19 -5.78 11.25
N LEU A 14 -2.34 -6.27 10.02
CA LEU A 14 -1.42 -6.02 8.91
C LEU A 14 -1.95 -4.98 7.94
N ASP A 15 -3.08 -4.34 8.26
CA ASP A 15 -3.58 -3.21 7.48
C ASP A 15 -2.58 -2.07 7.48
N GLY A 16 -2.43 -1.37 6.35
CA GLY A 16 -1.37 -0.38 6.14
C GLY A 16 -1.13 0.58 7.28
N PRO A 17 -2.14 1.34 7.74
CA PRO A 17 -1.92 2.29 8.84
C PRO A 17 -1.57 1.64 10.16
N VAL A 18 -1.90 0.36 10.35
CA VAL A 18 -1.57 -0.38 11.57
C VAL A 18 -0.18 -0.99 11.47
N ALA A 19 0.12 -1.66 10.36
CA ALA A 19 1.38 -2.39 10.18
C ALA A 19 2.54 -1.46 9.83
N ALA A 20 2.25 -0.35 9.16
CA ALA A 20 3.27 0.58 8.66
C ALA A 20 2.82 2.02 8.92
N PRO A 21 2.66 2.42 10.19
CA PRO A 21 2.11 3.73 10.52
C PRO A 21 3.02 4.88 10.10
N GLN A 22 4.33 4.65 9.96
CA GLN A 22 5.26 5.70 9.56
C GLN A 22 5.10 6.07 8.09
N HIS A 23 4.43 5.22 7.31
CA HIS A 23 4.27 5.41 5.86
C HIS A 23 2.83 5.68 5.47
N HIS A 24 1.88 5.56 6.39
CA HIS A 24 0.46 5.70 6.13
C HIS A 24 -0.14 6.67 7.14
N THR A 25 -0.42 7.89 6.70
CA THR A 25 -1.04 8.91 7.55
C THR A 25 -2.51 9.07 7.16
N VAL A 26 -3.40 8.83 8.10
CA VAL A 26 -4.84 9.03 7.86
C VAL A 26 -5.12 10.52 7.85
N LEU A 27 -5.60 11.03 6.72
CA LEU A 27 -5.92 12.44 6.55
C LEU A 27 -7.37 12.74 6.88
N PHE A 28 -8.26 11.80 6.61
CA PHE A 28 -9.69 11.95 6.76
C PHE A 28 -10.33 10.58 6.87
N GLU A 29 -11.37 10.49 7.68
CA GLU A 29 -12.11 9.24 7.82
C GLU A 29 -13.54 9.51 8.25
N ASN A 30 -14.48 8.79 7.63
CA ASN A 30 -15.88 8.77 8.04
C ASN A 30 -16.44 7.36 7.85
N ASP A 31 -17.76 7.21 7.88
CA ASP A 31 -18.38 5.89 7.76
C ASP A 31 -18.15 5.22 6.41
N ARG A 32 -17.84 6.00 5.38
CA ARG A 32 -17.82 5.53 4.00
C ARG A 32 -16.42 5.39 3.44
N ILE A 33 -15.49 6.24 3.87
CA ILE A 33 -14.14 6.27 3.30
C ILE A 33 -13.10 6.54 4.37
N ARG A 34 -11.87 6.13 4.07
CA ARG A 34 -10.67 6.57 4.79
C ARG A 34 -9.67 7.04 3.76
N VAL A 35 -9.15 8.25 3.92
CA VAL A 35 -8.17 8.83 3.00
C VAL A 35 -6.81 8.81 3.66
N VAL A 36 -5.84 8.22 2.99
CA VAL A 36 -4.50 7.98 3.53
C VAL A 36 -3.44 8.61 2.64
N ASP A 37 -2.51 9.33 3.25
CA ASP A 37 -1.32 9.83 2.58
C ASP A 37 -0.22 8.78 2.77
N PHE A 38 0.24 8.20 1.67
CA PHE A 38 1.27 7.16 1.65
C PHE A 38 2.58 7.78 1.19
N ARG A 39 3.65 7.59 1.98
CA ARG A 39 4.97 8.15 1.65
C ARG A 39 6.07 7.18 1.98
N VAL A 40 7.04 7.09 1.06
CA VAL A 40 8.25 6.30 1.25
C VAL A 40 9.43 7.13 0.76
N GLY A 41 10.31 7.53 1.67
CA GLY A 41 11.51 8.28 1.32
C GLY A 41 12.57 7.40 0.65
N PRO A 42 13.56 8.03 -0.01
CA PRO A 42 14.64 7.26 -0.65
C PRO A 42 15.37 6.38 0.35
N GLY A 43 15.60 5.13 -0.03
CA GLY A 43 16.29 4.16 0.81
C GLY A 43 15.44 3.54 1.90
N ASP A 44 14.19 3.94 2.03
CA ASP A 44 13.30 3.44 3.08
C ASP A 44 12.47 2.27 2.56
N THR A 45 12.01 1.44 3.49
CA THR A 45 11.20 0.26 3.17
C THR A 45 9.93 0.28 4.02
N VAL A 46 8.80 0.15 3.33
CA VAL A 46 7.52 -0.05 4.01
C VAL A 46 7.42 -1.52 4.37
N PRO A 47 7.24 -1.84 5.66
CA PRO A 47 7.13 -3.24 6.06
C PRO A 47 5.91 -3.93 5.47
N LEU A 48 5.91 -5.25 5.53
CA LEU A 48 4.81 -6.07 5.03
C LEU A 48 3.47 -5.59 5.56
N HIS A 49 2.53 -5.42 4.65
CA HIS A 49 1.17 -4.97 4.99
C HIS A 49 0.19 -5.40 3.91
N THR A 50 -1.07 -5.23 4.21
CA THR A 50 -2.17 -5.39 3.27
C THR A 50 -3.11 -4.19 3.46
N HIS A 51 -4.29 -4.24 2.83
CA HIS A 51 -5.29 -3.18 2.96
C HIS A 51 -6.65 -3.83 3.17
N ARG A 52 -7.34 -3.44 4.23
CA ARG A 52 -8.61 -4.10 4.60
C ARG A 52 -9.77 -3.76 3.68
N TRP A 53 -9.67 -2.66 2.95
CA TRP A 53 -10.75 -2.23 2.04
C TRP A 53 -10.22 -2.06 0.63
N ALA A 54 -11.13 -2.12 -0.34
CA ALA A 54 -10.80 -1.76 -1.71
C ALA A 54 -10.34 -0.31 -1.75
N THR A 55 -9.44 0.02 -2.67
CA THR A 55 -8.83 1.34 -2.72
C THR A 55 -8.85 1.93 -4.12
N VAL A 56 -8.90 3.26 -4.15
CA VAL A 56 -8.57 4.07 -5.33
C VAL A 56 -7.32 4.85 -4.97
N ASN A 57 -6.31 4.76 -5.81
CA ASN A 57 -4.99 5.32 -5.53
C ASN A 57 -4.61 6.35 -6.57
N TYR A 58 -4.07 7.48 -6.12
CA TYR A 58 -3.55 8.53 -6.99
C TYR A 58 -2.06 8.71 -6.70
N VAL A 59 -1.22 8.58 -7.73
CA VAL A 59 0.23 8.69 -7.62
C VAL A 59 0.63 10.15 -7.76
N ILE A 60 1.19 10.74 -6.72
CA ILE A 60 1.67 12.13 -6.75
C ILE A 60 3.11 12.17 -7.25
N THR A 61 4.02 11.47 -6.56
CA THR A 61 5.41 11.34 -6.99
C THR A 61 5.80 9.88 -6.97
N LEU A 62 6.73 9.52 -7.83
CA LEU A 62 7.18 8.15 -7.96
C LEU A 62 8.69 8.11 -8.05
N SER A 63 9.27 7.03 -7.56
CA SER A 63 10.68 6.72 -7.65
C SER A 63 10.79 5.23 -7.89
N ASP A 64 11.95 4.76 -8.28
CA ASP A 64 12.12 3.31 -8.49
C ASP A 64 11.92 2.55 -7.19
N PHE A 65 11.25 1.41 -7.29
CA PHE A 65 10.95 0.62 -6.10
C PHE A 65 10.91 -0.88 -6.42
N LEU A 66 11.09 -1.65 -5.36
CA LEU A 66 10.93 -3.10 -5.38
C LEU A 66 9.80 -3.47 -4.44
N SER A 67 8.98 -4.43 -4.86
CA SER A 67 7.93 -4.99 -4.00
C SER A 67 8.18 -6.46 -3.80
N ARG A 68 8.07 -6.93 -2.55
CA ARG A 68 8.32 -8.32 -2.19
C ARG A 68 7.12 -8.88 -1.43
N ASP A 69 6.97 -10.21 -1.52
CA ASP A 69 5.92 -10.91 -0.78
C ASP A 69 6.39 -11.27 0.64
N SER A 70 5.57 -12.01 1.37
CA SER A 70 5.85 -12.37 2.75
C SER A 70 7.05 -13.33 2.88
N ASP A 71 7.44 -14.00 1.82
CA ASP A 71 8.60 -14.89 1.81
C ASP A 71 9.87 -14.16 1.36
N GLY A 72 9.77 -12.86 1.07
CA GLY A 72 10.90 -12.08 0.61
C GLY A 72 11.14 -12.16 -0.88
N ASN A 73 10.28 -12.85 -1.62
CA ASN A 73 10.43 -13.00 -3.07
C ASN A 73 10.07 -11.71 -3.78
N LEU A 74 10.89 -11.31 -4.73
CA LEU A 74 10.64 -10.13 -5.54
C LEU A 74 9.42 -10.37 -6.43
N LYS A 75 8.42 -9.50 -6.31
CA LYS A 75 7.18 -9.58 -7.08
C LYS A 75 7.08 -8.49 -8.13
N HIS A 76 7.71 -7.35 -7.89
CA HIS A 76 7.65 -6.25 -8.83
C HIS A 76 8.92 -5.41 -8.69
N ASP A 77 9.49 -5.04 -9.84
CA ASP A 77 10.61 -4.10 -9.95
C ASP A 77 10.16 -3.02 -10.91
N SER A 78 10.07 -1.78 -10.44
CA SER A 78 9.56 -0.68 -11.26
C SER A 78 10.41 -0.40 -12.48
N ARG A 79 11.66 -0.88 -12.50
CA ARG A 79 12.55 -0.69 -13.63
C ARG A 79 12.33 -1.69 -14.75
N ASP A 80 11.52 -2.73 -14.50
CA ASP A 80 11.25 -3.77 -15.48
C ASP A 80 10.06 -3.35 -16.35
N GLY A 81 10.38 -2.88 -17.56
CA GLY A 81 9.42 -2.70 -18.64
C GLY A 81 8.17 -1.92 -18.26
N ASP A 82 7.05 -2.58 -18.31
CA ASP A 82 5.74 -1.94 -18.38
C ASP A 82 5.12 -1.69 -17.02
N SER A 83 5.81 -0.97 -16.13
CA SER A 83 5.13 -0.57 -14.91
C SER A 83 3.98 0.36 -15.27
N PRO A 84 2.74 0.04 -14.87
CA PRO A 84 1.61 0.91 -15.16
C PRO A 84 1.58 2.16 -14.30
N GLN A 85 2.37 2.17 -13.23
CA GLN A 85 2.35 3.27 -12.28
C GLN A 85 3.28 4.37 -12.73
N ARG A 86 2.79 5.60 -12.71
CA ARG A 86 3.55 6.80 -13.02
C ARG A 86 2.88 7.98 -12.32
N GLU A 87 3.58 9.09 -12.25
CA GLU A 87 3.04 10.30 -11.64
C GLU A 87 1.76 10.70 -12.37
N GLY A 88 0.73 11.01 -11.58
CA GLY A 88 -0.59 11.34 -12.10
C GLY A 88 -1.48 10.14 -12.40
N ALA A 89 -0.97 8.92 -12.26
CA ALA A 89 -1.78 7.73 -12.52
C ALA A 89 -2.80 7.49 -11.42
N VAL A 90 -3.93 6.90 -11.81
CA VAL A 90 -4.97 6.45 -10.89
C VAL A 90 -5.18 4.96 -11.13
N PHE A 91 -5.21 4.18 -10.05
CA PHE A 91 -5.47 2.74 -10.16
C PHE A 91 -6.25 2.26 -8.95
N CYS A 92 -6.92 1.13 -9.11
CA CYS A 92 -7.74 0.52 -8.06
C CYS A 92 -7.15 -0.81 -7.62
N MET A 93 -7.33 -1.14 -6.35
CA MET A 93 -6.93 -2.43 -5.80
C MET A 93 -8.11 -3.03 -5.04
N PRO A 94 -8.26 -4.36 -5.08
CA PRO A 94 -9.28 -5.02 -4.26
C PRO A 94 -8.88 -4.99 -2.79
N ALA A 95 -9.86 -5.32 -1.94
CA ALA A 95 -9.59 -5.50 -0.51
C ALA A 95 -8.67 -6.71 -0.30
N PHE A 96 -7.83 -6.64 0.71
CA PHE A 96 -6.92 -7.69 1.13
C PHE A 96 -6.06 -8.23 -0.02
N PRO A 97 -5.31 -7.37 -0.72
CA PRO A 97 -4.31 -7.87 -1.66
C PRO A 97 -3.26 -8.69 -0.89
N PRO A 98 -2.49 -9.55 -1.58
CA PRO A 98 -1.43 -10.30 -0.91
C PRO A 98 -0.49 -9.38 -0.13
N LEU A 99 0.02 -9.88 1.00
CA LEU A 99 1.00 -9.14 1.79
C LEU A 99 2.18 -8.71 0.94
N HIS A 100 2.59 -7.47 1.10
CA HIS A 100 3.68 -6.92 0.30
C HIS A 100 4.45 -5.88 1.10
N SER A 101 5.72 -5.74 0.75
CA SER A 101 6.57 -4.66 1.21
C SER A 101 6.94 -3.80 0.01
N VAL A 102 7.36 -2.56 0.26
CA VAL A 102 7.81 -1.65 -0.79
C VAL A 102 9.12 -1.03 -0.34
N GLU A 103 10.17 -1.22 -1.15
CA GLU A 103 11.47 -0.62 -0.91
C GLU A 103 11.72 0.45 -1.96
N ASN A 104 11.96 1.69 -1.52
CA ASN A 104 12.30 2.79 -2.43
C ASN A 104 13.79 2.73 -2.73
N ILE A 105 14.14 2.35 -3.96
CA ILE A 105 15.53 2.22 -4.40
C ILE A 105 15.97 3.39 -5.26
N GLY A 106 15.12 4.39 -5.42
CA GLY A 106 15.45 5.58 -6.22
C GLY A 106 15.93 6.75 -5.36
N CYS A 107 15.98 7.91 -5.97
CA CYS A 107 16.50 9.12 -5.34
C CYS A 107 15.42 10.06 -4.83
N GLY A 108 14.17 9.84 -5.20
CA GLY A 108 13.06 10.72 -4.83
C GLY A 108 12.06 10.03 -3.91
N GLU A 109 11.12 10.82 -3.41
CA GLU A 109 10.05 10.31 -2.57
C GLU A 109 8.98 9.62 -3.41
N ILE A 110 8.46 8.51 -2.92
CA ILE A 110 7.22 7.92 -3.43
C ILE A 110 6.10 8.47 -2.56
N ARG A 111 5.10 9.06 -3.20
CA ARG A 111 3.95 9.60 -2.48
C ARG A 111 2.68 9.38 -3.26
N GLY A 112 1.65 8.96 -2.57
CA GLY A 112 0.33 8.77 -3.16
C GLY A 112 -0.77 9.06 -2.17
N ILE A 113 -1.95 9.29 -2.70
CA ILE A 113 -3.17 9.40 -1.91
C ILE A 113 -3.99 8.15 -2.19
N THR A 114 -4.40 7.49 -1.12
CA THR A 114 -5.23 6.29 -1.19
C THR A 114 -6.58 6.60 -0.58
N VAL A 115 -7.64 6.39 -1.35
CA VAL A 115 -9.00 6.46 -0.84
C VAL A 115 -9.47 5.03 -0.63
N GLU A 116 -9.73 4.69 0.63
CA GLU A 116 -10.20 3.36 1.01
C GLU A 116 -11.72 3.41 1.09
N LEU A 117 -12.35 2.45 0.45
CA LEU A 117 -13.80 2.42 0.30
C LEU A 117 -14.37 1.44 1.32
N LYS A 118 -14.93 1.96 2.38
CA LYS A 118 -15.58 1.14 3.42
C LYS A 118 -16.92 0.65 2.90
N ASP A 119 -17.24 -0.57 3.22
CA ASP A 119 -18.52 -1.13 2.81
C ASP A 119 -19.67 -0.67 3.68
#